data_fd97aba5230068f25a98c5aa93d634f8
#
_entry.id   fd97aba5230068f25a98c5aa93d634f8
#
_cell.length_a   1.000
_cell.length_b   1.000
_cell.length_c   1.000
_cell.angle_alpha   90.00
_cell.angle_beta   90.00
_cell.angle_gamma   90.00
#
_symmetry.space_group_name_H-M   'P 1'
#
loop_
_entity.id
_entity.type
_entity.pdbx_description
1 polymer ?
#
loop_
_entity_poly.entity_id
_entity_poly.type
_entity_poly.pdbx_seq_one_letter_code
_entity_poly.pdbx_strand_id
1 'polypeptide(L)'
;MKKALVIGVGPLNGLGAQLCKKIANNNFEVFVAGRTKDNLDIVVNSIIQDGNKAKSLVIDTTNEEHVKEMTKLVGSGLDFAVYNVGNNRPGKIIDMDASYFKESWETSCFGGFLFAKEVIKTFLKEKTTGTLIFTGASASLRGKSNFGAFNSAKGALRNLAQAIAKEY
;
A
#
# COMPACT_ATOMS: atom_id res chain seq x y z
N MET A 1 17.22 -5.58 -13.18
CA MET A 1 15.80 -6.01 -13.18
C MET A 1 15.01 -4.92 -12.46
N LYS A 2 13.87 -4.52 -13.03
CA LYS A 2 12.96 -3.55 -12.40
C LYS A 2 12.39 -4.11 -11.10
N LYS A 3 12.18 -3.25 -10.12
CA LYS A 3 11.62 -3.62 -8.81
C LYS A 3 10.23 -3.03 -8.62
N ALA A 4 9.37 -3.78 -7.98
CA ALA A 4 8.06 -3.32 -7.56
C ALA A 4 7.87 -3.51 -6.06
N LEU A 5 7.18 -2.56 -5.43
CA LEU A 5 6.85 -2.59 -4.01
C LEU A 5 5.33 -2.55 -3.86
N VAL A 6 4.75 -3.58 -3.26
CA VAL A 6 3.31 -3.63 -2.97
C VAL A 6 3.12 -3.72 -1.47
N ILE A 7 2.48 -2.70 -0.87
CA ILE A 7 2.17 -2.70 0.56
C ILE A 7 0.66 -2.86 0.81
N GLY A 8 0.33 -3.53 1.91
CA GLY A 8 -1.05 -3.94 2.21
C GLY A 8 -1.38 -5.32 1.66
N VAL A 9 -0.36 -6.19 1.66
CA VAL A 9 -0.53 -7.59 1.26
C VAL A 9 -1.02 -8.39 2.46
N GLY A 10 -2.13 -9.09 2.28
CA GLY A 10 -2.75 -10.00 3.23
C GLY A 10 -2.72 -11.46 2.73
N PRO A 11 -3.81 -12.23 2.91
CA PRO A 11 -3.85 -13.63 2.52
C PRO A 11 -3.68 -13.83 1.01
N LEU A 12 -3.26 -15.03 0.62
CA LEU A 12 -2.89 -15.39 -0.76
C LEU A 12 -4.01 -15.10 -1.80
N ASN A 13 -5.26 -15.24 -1.42
CA ASN A 13 -6.42 -14.95 -2.27
C ASN A 13 -6.85 -13.46 -2.26
N GLY A 14 -6.16 -12.62 -1.47
CA GLY A 14 -6.46 -11.19 -1.38
C GLY A 14 -5.92 -10.38 -2.57
N LEU A 15 -6.50 -9.20 -2.81
CA LEU A 15 -6.12 -8.31 -3.91
C LEU A 15 -4.61 -8.01 -3.92
N GLY A 16 -4.00 -7.69 -2.76
CA GLY A 16 -2.58 -7.38 -2.67
C GLY A 16 -1.68 -8.53 -3.15
N ALA A 17 -2.01 -9.77 -2.77
CA ALA A 17 -1.28 -10.95 -3.20
C ALA A 17 -1.41 -11.19 -4.71
N GLN A 18 -2.62 -11.05 -5.26
CA GLN A 18 -2.86 -11.20 -6.71
C GLN A 18 -2.15 -10.11 -7.52
N LEU A 19 -2.08 -8.88 -7.02
CA LEU A 19 -1.28 -7.81 -7.61
C LEU A 19 0.20 -8.19 -7.63
N CYS A 20 0.77 -8.68 -6.51
CA CYS A 20 2.15 -9.13 -6.45
C CYS A 20 2.46 -10.22 -7.49
N LYS A 21 1.61 -11.23 -7.61
CA LYS A 21 1.77 -12.30 -8.61
C LYS A 21 1.71 -11.75 -10.04
N LYS A 22 0.74 -10.89 -10.33
CA LYS A 22 0.61 -10.28 -11.66
C LYS A 22 1.80 -9.41 -12.04
N ILE A 23 2.32 -8.64 -11.09
CA ILE A 23 3.50 -7.79 -11.30
C ILE A 23 4.76 -8.66 -11.51
N ALA A 24 4.94 -9.70 -10.69
CA ALA A 24 6.06 -10.64 -10.83
C ALA A 24 6.08 -11.31 -12.22
N ASN A 25 4.92 -11.71 -12.74
CA ASN A 25 4.76 -12.28 -14.08
C ASN A 25 5.06 -11.27 -15.22
N ASN A 26 5.26 -10.00 -14.91
CA ASN A 26 5.72 -8.97 -15.85
C ASN A 26 7.20 -8.60 -15.65
N ASN A 27 8.01 -9.54 -15.18
CA ASN A 27 9.46 -9.43 -15.02
C ASN A 27 9.94 -8.40 -13.98
N PHE A 28 9.17 -8.19 -12.91
CA PHE A 28 9.60 -7.42 -11.75
C PHE A 28 10.09 -8.33 -10.63
N GLU A 29 11.13 -7.92 -9.90
CA GLU A 29 11.38 -8.40 -8.54
C GLU A 29 10.38 -7.71 -7.60
N VAL A 30 9.53 -8.46 -6.91
CA VAL A 30 8.44 -7.90 -6.11
C VAL A 30 8.77 -7.91 -4.62
N PHE A 31 8.71 -6.75 -3.99
CA PHE A 31 8.75 -6.60 -2.54
C PHE A 31 7.32 -6.63 -2.01
N VAL A 32 7.03 -7.69 -1.27
CA VAL A 32 5.70 -8.01 -0.73
C VAL A 32 5.64 -7.51 0.70
N ALA A 33 4.91 -6.40 0.94
CA ALA A 33 4.94 -5.71 2.23
C ALA A 33 3.59 -5.71 2.95
N GLY A 34 3.62 -5.83 4.27
CA GLY A 34 2.45 -5.86 5.15
C GLY A 34 2.83 -6.14 6.58
N ARG A 35 1.84 -6.34 7.47
CA ARG A 35 2.07 -6.50 8.91
C ARG A 35 2.27 -7.95 9.37
N THR A 36 1.73 -8.92 8.64
CA THR A 36 1.67 -10.32 9.07
C THR A 36 2.66 -11.16 8.28
N LYS A 37 3.81 -11.46 8.90
CA LYS A 37 4.92 -12.17 8.26
C LYS A 37 4.49 -13.47 7.56
N ASP A 38 3.70 -14.31 8.22
CA ASP A 38 3.27 -15.61 7.69
C ASP A 38 2.49 -15.46 6.36
N ASN A 39 1.59 -14.47 6.27
CA ASN A 39 0.87 -14.19 5.04
C ASN A 39 1.83 -13.74 3.92
N LEU A 40 2.80 -12.90 4.25
CA LEU A 40 3.78 -12.41 3.27
C LEU A 40 4.65 -13.55 2.75
N ASP A 41 5.12 -14.42 3.63
CA ASP A 41 5.97 -15.56 3.26
C ASP A 41 5.21 -16.57 2.38
N ILE A 42 3.92 -16.82 2.64
CA ILE A 42 3.07 -17.65 1.77
C ILE A 42 2.98 -17.03 0.36
N VAL A 43 2.78 -15.72 0.25
CA VAL A 43 2.71 -15.04 -1.05
C VAL A 43 4.05 -15.06 -1.76
N VAL A 44 5.15 -14.79 -1.06
CA VAL A 44 6.51 -14.83 -1.60
C VAL A 44 6.83 -16.22 -2.12
N ASN A 45 6.59 -17.28 -1.33
CA ASN A 45 6.83 -18.65 -1.73
C ASN A 45 6.04 -19.04 -2.99
N SER A 46 4.77 -18.62 -3.08
CA SER A 46 3.96 -18.85 -4.28
C SER A 46 4.55 -18.18 -5.52
N ILE A 47 5.05 -16.93 -5.39
CA ILE A 47 5.69 -16.22 -6.50
C ILE A 47 7.00 -16.90 -6.94
N ILE A 48 7.79 -17.40 -5.98
CA ILE A 48 9.05 -18.10 -6.26
C ILE A 48 8.77 -19.45 -6.93
N GLN A 49 7.74 -20.19 -6.48
CA GLN A 49 7.31 -21.44 -7.11
C GLN A 49 6.86 -21.25 -8.56
N ASP A 50 6.29 -20.10 -8.89
CA ASP A 50 5.94 -19.70 -10.26
C ASP A 50 7.18 -19.26 -11.10
N GLY A 51 8.40 -19.41 -10.57
CA GLY A 51 9.68 -19.10 -11.25
C GLY A 51 10.07 -17.60 -11.20
N ASN A 52 9.36 -16.79 -10.42
CA ASN A 52 9.61 -15.36 -10.29
C ASN A 52 10.42 -14.98 -9.04
N LYS A 53 10.73 -13.70 -8.86
CA LYS A 53 11.49 -13.18 -7.71
C LYS A 53 10.63 -12.31 -6.81
N ALA A 54 10.64 -12.64 -5.51
CA ALA A 54 9.96 -11.84 -4.49
C ALA A 54 10.71 -11.88 -3.15
N LYS A 55 10.48 -10.86 -2.32
CA LYS A 55 10.96 -10.74 -0.93
C LYS A 55 9.85 -10.19 -0.04
N SER A 56 9.76 -10.69 1.20
CA SER A 56 8.82 -10.18 2.19
C SER A 56 9.43 -9.02 3.00
N LEU A 57 8.60 -8.01 3.30
CA LEU A 57 8.94 -6.90 4.20
C LEU A 57 7.83 -6.71 5.24
N VAL A 58 8.16 -6.88 6.53
CA VAL A 58 7.20 -6.64 7.62
C VAL A 58 7.20 -5.15 7.95
N ILE A 59 6.14 -4.46 7.56
CA ILE A 59 6.03 -3.00 7.65
C ILE A 59 4.67 -2.59 8.23
N ASP A 60 4.69 -1.70 9.20
CA ASP A 60 3.54 -0.91 9.61
C ASP A 60 3.63 0.47 8.95
N THR A 61 2.66 0.80 8.10
CA THR A 61 2.63 2.06 7.35
C THR A 61 2.34 3.28 8.20
N THR A 62 1.84 3.11 9.43
CA THR A 62 1.60 4.20 10.37
C THR A 62 2.87 4.58 11.15
N ASN A 63 3.91 3.77 11.06
CA ASN A 63 5.23 4.02 11.64
C ASN A 63 6.18 4.62 10.59
N GLU A 64 6.55 5.89 10.76
CA GLU A 64 7.42 6.61 9.82
C GLU A 64 8.80 5.95 9.65
N GLU A 65 9.38 5.42 10.72
CA GLU A 65 10.70 4.76 10.65
C GLU A 65 10.63 3.44 9.88
N HIS A 66 9.57 2.64 10.07
CA HIS A 66 9.35 1.44 9.25
C HIS A 66 9.24 1.77 7.76
N VAL A 67 8.56 2.87 7.42
CA VAL A 67 8.40 3.29 6.01
C VAL A 67 9.72 3.81 5.42
N LYS A 68 10.52 4.54 6.18
CA LYS A 68 11.86 4.95 5.76
C LYS A 68 12.79 3.76 5.53
N GLU A 69 12.76 2.78 6.44
CA GLU A 69 13.60 1.58 6.33
C GLU A 69 13.18 0.71 5.13
N MET A 70 11.89 0.64 4.86
CA MET A 70 11.34 -0.10 3.72
C MET A 70 12.00 0.30 2.38
N THR A 71 12.11 1.59 2.10
CA THR A 71 12.72 2.07 0.85
C THR A 71 14.22 1.77 0.79
N LYS A 72 14.92 1.80 1.92
CA LYS A 72 16.32 1.37 2.01
C LYS A 72 16.49 -0.12 1.71
N LEU A 73 15.60 -0.97 2.24
CA LEU A 73 15.62 -2.43 2.01
C LEU A 73 15.29 -2.78 0.54
N VAL A 74 14.40 -2.04 -0.11
CA VAL A 74 14.15 -2.18 -1.56
C VAL A 74 15.40 -1.80 -2.35
N GLY A 75 16.13 -0.78 -1.91
CA GLY A 75 17.31 -0.27 -2.58
C GLY A 75 17.01 0.33 -3.95
N SER A 76 18.03 0.46 -4.80
CA SER A 76 17.90 1.08 -6.12
C SER A 76 17.07 0.25 -7.11
N GLY A 77 16.52 0.91 -8.12
CA GLY A 77 15.77 0.30 -9.21
C GLY A 77 14.27 0.12 -8.92
N LEU A 78 13.72 0.82 -7.93
CA LEU A 78 12.27 0.89 -7.73
C LEU A 78 11.61 1.63 -8.90
N ASP A 79 10.70 0.95 -9.60
CA ASP A 79 10.05 1.44 -10.82
C ASP A 79 8.52 1.49 -10.66
N PHE A 80 7.97 0.66 -9.74
CA PHE A 80 6.55 0.54 -9.53
C PHE A 80 6.21 0.36 -8.04
N ALA A 81 5.29 1.15 -7.52
CA ALA A 81 4.88 1.10 -6.13
C ALA A 81 3.37 1.14 -5.98
N VAL A 82 2.81 0.29 -5.12
CA VAL A 82 1.35 0.19 -4.88
C VAL A 82 1.05 0.30 -3.40
N TYR A 83 0.24 1.28 -3.02
CA TYR A 83 -0.36 1.41 -1.70
C TYR A 83 -1.75 0.76 -1.70
N ASN A 84 -1.87 -0.43 -1.12
CA ASN A 84 -3.11 -1.22 -1.07
C ASN A 84 -3.62 -1.41 0.36
N VAL A 85 -3.33 -0.46 1.25
CA VAL A 85 -3.70 -0.54 2.67
C VAL A 85 -5.08 0.06 2.92
N GLY A 86 -5.79 -0.52 3.88
CA GLY A 86 -7.07 -0.03 4.37
C GLY A 86 -7.74 -1.05 5.27
N ASN A 87 -8.67 -0.57 6.07
CA ASN A 87 -9.60 -1.39 6.85
C ASN A 87 -11.03 -1.01 6.48
N ASN A 88 -11.95 -1.94 6.59
CA ASN A 88 -13.35 -1.74 6.22
C ASN A 88 -14.26 -2.51 7.18
N ARG A 89 -14.47 -1.95 8.37
CA ARG A 89 -15.41 -2.48 9.36
C ARG A 89 -16.70 -1.65 9.32
N PRO A 90 -17.85 -2.26 9.07
CA PRO A 90 -19.14 -1.55 9.10
C PRO A 90 -19.52 -1.19 10.54
N GLY A 91 -20.18 -0.04 10.70
CA GLY A 91 -20.73 0.43 11.97
C GLY A 91 -21.45 1.76 11.79
N LYS A 92 -22.53 1.99 12.55
CA LYS A 92 -23.21 3.29 12.57
C LYS A 92 -22.30 4.36 13.17
N ILE A 93 -22.43 5.59 12.73
CA ILE A 93 -21.60 6.70 13.23
C ILE A 93 -21.76 6.88 14.74
N ILE A 94 -22.99 6.76 15.26
CA ILE A 94 -23.28 6.95 16.69
C ILE A 94 -22.69 5.85 17.59
N ASP A 95 -22.43 4.66 17.02
CA ASP A 95 -21.92 3.49 17.73
C ASP A 95 -20.41 3.27 17.46
N MET A 96 -19.78 4.17 16.71
CA MET A 96 -18.39 4.03 16.26
C MET A 96 -17.42 4.62 17.28
N ASP A 97 -16.45 3.83 17.71
CA ASP A 97 -15.37 4.31 18.56
C ASP A 97 -14.52 5.37 17.85
N ALA A 98 -14.22 6.47 18.54
CA ALA A 98 -13.35 7.52 18.02
C ALA A 98 -11.94 6.99 17.67
N SER A 99 -11.44 6.02 18.45
CA SER A 99 -10.16 5.34 18.20
C SER A 99 -10.18 4.59 16.86
N TYR A 100 -11.25 3.86 16.55
CA TYR A 100 -11.40 3.16 15.27
C TYR A 100 -11.50 4.14 14.10
N PHE A 101 -12.23 5.25 14.25
CA PHE A 101 -12.31 6.28 13.23
C PHE A 101 -10.92 6.87 12.92
N LYS A 102 -10.17 7.21 13.98
CA LYS A 102 -8.78 7.70 13.88
C LYS A 102 -7.87 6.68 13.21
N GLU A 103 -7.89 5.42 13.67
CA GLU A 103 -7.10 4.33 13.09
C GLU A 103 -7.37 4.12 11.59
N SER A 104 -8.64 4.21 11.18
CA SER A 104 -9.02 4.10 9.77
C SER A 104 -8.37 5.19 8.91
N TRP A 105 -8.34 6.43 9.41
CA TRP A 105 -7.68 7.54 8.74
C TRP A 105 -6.15 7.39 8.73
N GLU A 106 -5.57 7.06 9.89
CA GLU A 106 -4.13 6.82 10.03
C GLU A 106 -3.66 5.72 9.07
N THR A 107 -4.36 4.60 9.05
CA THR A 107 -4.00 3.47 8.18
C THR A 107 -4.18 3.77 6.70
N SER A 108 -5.28 4.42 6.31
CA SER A 108 -5.57 4.61 4.87
C SER A 108 -4.92 5.86 4.29
N CYS A 109 -4.99 7.00 4.98
CA CYS A 109 -4.54 8.29 4.45
C CYS A 109 -3.14 8.66 4.93
N PHE A 110 -2.91 8.70 6.25
CA PHE A 110 -1.61 9.10 6.80
C PHE A 110 -0.50 8.12 6.41
N GLY A 111 -0.73 6.82 6.52
CA GLY A 111 0.20 5.80 6.02
C GLY A 111 0.44 5.90 4.52
N GLY A 112 -0.59 6.25 3.74
CA GLY A 112 -0.47 6.55 2.31
C GLY A 112 0.43 7.74 2.03
N PHE A 113 0.33 8.80 2.84
CA PHE A 113 1.23 9.94 2.78
C PHE A 113 2.68 9.57 3.07
N LEU A 114 2.94 8.85 4.17
CA LEU A 114 4.29 8.41 4.54
C LEU A 114 4.92 7.55 3.44
N PHE A 115 4.15 6.59 2.92
CA PHE A 115 4.58 5.71 1.84
C PHE A 115 4.92 6.51 0.57
N ALA A 116 4.01 7.37 0.12
CA ALA A 116 4.22 8.19 -1.07
C ALA A 116 5.44 9.09 -0.96
N LYS A 117 5.60 9.76 0.18
CA LYS A 117 6.73 10.64 0.48
C LYS A 117 8.08 9.91 0.25
N GLU A 118 8.25 8.71 0.79
CA GLU A 118 9.52 7.99 0.68
C GLU A 118 9.71 7.35 -0.72
N VAL A 119 8.64 6.89 -1.36
CA VAL A 119 8.68 6.39 -2.75
C VAL A 119 9.06 7.51 -3.73
N ILE A 120 8.42 8.67 -3.62
CA ILE A 120 8.72 9.84 -4.47
C ILE A 120 10.16 10.31 -4.27
N LYS A 121 10.63 10.41 -3.02
CA LYS A 121 12.05 10.73 -2.75
C LYS A 121 13.00 9.75 -3.45
N THR A 122 12.64 8.45 -3.47
CA THR A 122 13.44 7.43 -4.16
C THR A 122 13.46 7.68 -5.67
N PHE A 123 12.32 7.92 -6.30
CA PHE A 123 12.24 8.23 -7.73
C PHE A 123 13.04 9.48 -8.10
N LEU A 124 12.89 10.56 -7.34
CA LEU A 124 13.62 11.82 -7.57
C LEU A 124 15.14 11.65 -7.41
N LYS A 125 15.57 10.94 -6.36
CA LYS A 125 16.99 10.66 -6.13
C LYS A 125 17.63 9.84 -7.25
N GLU A 126 16.89 8.86 -7.77
CA GLU A 126 17.36 7.99 -8.84
C GLU A 126 17.12 8.57 -10.23
N LYS A 127 16.45 9.71 -10.33
CA LYS A 127 16.05 10.37 -11.60
C LYS A 127 15.29 9.42 -12.52
N THR A 128 14.41 8.59 -11.93
CA THR A 128 13.59 7.63 -12.65
C THR A 128 12.14 8.12 -12.81
N THR A 129 11.48 7.69 -13.87
CA THR A 129 10.04 7.87 -14.09
C THR A 129 9.30 6.65 -13.53
N GLY A 130 9.13 6.61 -12.21
CA GLY A 130 8.41 5.53 -11.55
C GLY A 130 6.89 5.72 -11.58
N THR A 131 6.15 4.65 -11.29
CA THR A 131 4.69 4.69 -11.16
C THR A 131 4.27 4.41 -9.73
N LEU A 132 3.49 5.32 -9.14
CA LEU A 132 2.89 5.17 -7.82
C LEU A 132 1.37 5.02 -7.94
N ILE A 133 0.82 3.94 -7.39
CA ILE A 133 -0.62 3.64 -7.40
C ILE A 133 -1.15 3.58 -5.97
N PHE A 134 -2.34 4.16 -5.77
CA PHE A 134 -3.13 4.00 -4.55
C PHE A 134 -4.40 3.21 -4.86
N THR A 135 -4.65 2.15 -4.09
CA THR A 135 -5.92 1.44 -4.17
C THR A 135 -7.02 2.29 -3.54
N GLY A 136 -7.86 2.85 -4.40
CA GLY A 136 -9.04 3.61 -4.02
C GLY A 136 -10.22 2.71 -3.65
N ALA A 137 -11.38 3.34 -3.53
CA ALA A 137 -12.67 2.66 -3.39
C ALA A 137 -13.77 3.57 -3.92
N SER A 138 -14.90 3.01 -4.36
CA SER A 138 -16.10 3.80 -4.71
C SER A 138 -16.58 4.67 -3.53
N ALA A 139 -16.28 4.23 -2.31
CA ALA A 139 -16.47 4.98 -1.06
C ALA A 139 -15.75 6.34 -1.03
N SER A 140 -14.69 6.54 -1.82
CA SER A 140 -14.00 7.83 -1.93
C SER A 140 -14.77 8.88 -2.74
N LEU A 141 -15.79 8.46 -3.49
CA LEU A 141 -16.62 9.30 -4.37
C LEU A 141 -18.00 9.57 -3.77
N ARG A 142 -18.45 8.69 -2.88
CA ARG A 142 -19.80 8.77 -2.29
C ARG A 142 -19.82 8.16 -0.90
N GLY A 143 -20.51 8.81 0.04
CA GLY A 143 -20.78 8.23 1.35
C GLY A 143 -21.72 7.02 1.22
N LYS A 144 -21.42 5.98 2.01
CA LYS A 144 -22.30 4.84 2.18
C LYS A 144 -22.61 4.69 3.66
N SER A 145 -23.88 4.47 4.02
CA SER A 145 -24.29 4.22 5.41
C SER A 145 -23.48 3.07 6.03
N ASN A 146 -23.20 3.16 7.31
CA ASN A 146 -22.39 2.20 8.09
C ASN A 146 -20.90 2.12 7.72
N PHE A 147 -20.37 2.98 6.86
CA PHE A 147 -18.95 2.98 6.47
C PHE A 147 -18.28 4.34 6.63
N GLY A 148 -18.72 5.16 7.58
CA GLY A 148 -18.24 6.54 7.76
C GLY A 148 -16.74 6.67 7.87
N ALA A 149 -16.07 5.86 8.71
CA ALA A 149 -14.62 5.88 8.86
C ALA A 149 -13.91 5.53 7.55
N PHE A 150 -14.31 4.45 6.88
CA PHE A 150 -13.71 4.02 5.62
C PHE A 150 -13.95 5.03 4.48
N ASN A 151 -15.18 5.57 4.36
CA ASN A 151 -15.51 6.55 3.32
C ASN A 151 -14.65 7.81 3.46
N SER A 152 -14.56 8.36 4.68
CA SER A 152 -13.77 9.57 4.96
C SER A 152 -12.28 9.34 4.72
N ALA A 153 -11.74 8.21 5.19
CA ALA A 153 -10.33 7.86 5.01
C ALA A 153 -9.95 7.66 3.53
N LYS A 154 -10.79 6.97 2.75
CA LYS A 154 -10.55 6.78 1.31
C LYS A 154 -10.82 8.04 0.49
N GLY A 155 -11.72 8.92 0.92
CA GLY A 155 -11.90 10.26 0.35
C GLY A 155 -10.66 11.13 0.53
N ALA A 156 -10.09 11.13 1.75
CA ALA A 156 -8.85 11.82 2.05
C ALA A 156 -7.66 11.27 1.22
N LEU A 157 -7.50 9.93 1.15
CA LEU A 157 -6.46 9.30 0.33
C LEU A 157 -6.58 9.66 -1.15
N ARG A 158 -7.81 9.70 -1.70
CA ARG A 158 -8.04 10.08 -3.10
C ARG A 158 -7.61 11.52 -3.36
N ASN A 159 -7.93 12.45 -2.46
CA ASN A 159 -7.55 13.85 -2.58
C ASN A 159 -6.02 14.02 -2.47
N LEU A 160 -5.38 13.31 -1.55
CA LEU A 160 -3.92 13.26 -1.43
C LEU A 160 -3.27 12.76 -2.72
N ALA A 161 -3.76 11.67 -3.30
CA ALA A 161 -3.23 11.13 -4.54
C ALA A 161 -3.33 12.12 -5.72
N GLN A 162 -4.44 12.89 -5.78
CA GLN A 162 -4.61 13.94 -6.79
C GLN A 162 -3.65 15.12 -6.58
N ALA A 163 -3.40 15.51 -5.33
CA ALA A 163 -2.41 16.55 -5.03
C ALA A 163 -1.01 16.13 -5.47
N ILE A 164 -0.59 14.93 -5.07
CA ILE A 164 0.70 14.35 -5.46
C ILE A 164 0.86 14.30 -6.99
N ALA A 165 -0.16 13.84 -7.71
CA ALA A 165 -0.12 13.75 -9.17
C ALA A 165 -0.05 15.11 -9.91
N LYS A 166 -0.28 16.22 -9.20
CA LYS A 166 -0.13 17.58 -9.74
C LYS A 166 1.21 18.21 -9.37
N GLU A 167 1.87 17.69 -8.33
CA GLU A 167 3.17 18.18 -7.86
C GLU A 167 4.33 17.53 -8.60
N TYR A 168 4.14 16.29 -9.03
CA TYR A 168 5.17 15.44 -9.65
C TYR A 168 4.70 14.82 -10.98
#